data_e5b2d9f67bfafe36081a0077382a18c4
#
_entry.id   e5b2d9f67bfafe36081a0077382a18c4
#
_cell.length_a   1.000
_cell.length_b   1.000
_cell.length_c   1.000
_cell.angle_alpha   90.00
_cell.angle_beta   90.00
_cell.angle_gamma   90.00
#
_symmetry.space_group_name_H-M   'P 1'
#
loop_
_entity.id
_entity.type
_entity.pdbx_description
1 polymer ?
#
loop_
_entity_poly.entity_id
_entity_poly.type
_entity_poly.pdbx_seq_one_letter_code
_entity_poly.pdbx_strand_id
1 'polypeptide(L)'
;MIQMGNRKLSEKWIKASIIGTIWAASEIVLGSFLHNLRVPLSSNFLTGIGIIIMISTSYKWKERGLFWRAGLICALMKTMSPSAVIFGPMVAIFSQSVMLELFTRVFGRNVIGYLTGAMFAMTWNLFQKIMIFIIYYGFNIANIYANLLKYAERQLNIDFDLVWSPIFVLAAIYACLGLISGIIGMMVGQRLVREPVAYRQGNARKNSNVISADRQKFNYSVSWLFLNLGLIITAFYLLNHASWPVWSIAIAAIVTVWILRYKRALRQLSRPRIWIFFVVITMASAFVIGKIQSDDWIRGLEIGVQMNFRAMIVILGFSVLGTELYNRKVREFFARTAFRQLPFALEISMKSLPMTIASVPEAKVIARSPVSVICSVISQIEQRLTEVKQELSRHIYIITGAIGEGKTTQVRKLVEELKAGNVSVKGIYSPRIMADGQTAGYDVVDIDSGFRVPFLRVDSESESKKIGRYSINPAAIEAGLKSLSVALNSNPDVIVAVEIGKMELGNEGWFAKLDGLLKGSSILVFAVRDSFVEEIVNKFEMKDYSVMPVSEHLYLELARMIKDRIASYQPAQ
;
A
#
# COMPACT_ATOMS: atom_id res chain seq x y z
N MET A 1 4.76 -2.93 -20.76
CA MET A 1 4.61 -4.34 -20.32
C MET A 1 5.81 -4.70 -19.47
N ILE A 2 5.70 -4.81 -18.14
CA ILE A 2 6.81 -5.24 -17.29
C ILE A 2 6.64 -6.75 -17.16
N GLN A 3 7.53 -7.52 -17.80
CA GLN A 3 7.68 -8.94 -17.51
C GLN A 3 8.00 -9.08 -16.03
N MET A 4 7.06 -9.58 -15.23
CA MET A 4 7.27 -9.98 -13.84
C MET A 4 8.04 -11.30 -13.80
N GLY A 5 9.34 -11.26 -14.19
CA GLY A 5 10.22 -12.39 -13.99
C GLY A 5 10.43 -12.62 -12.49
N ASN A 6 10.12 -13.80 -12.03
CA ASN A 6 10.54 -14.57 -10.83
C ASN A 6 11.16 -13.77 -9.65
N ARG A 7 10.53 -12.69 -9.17
CA ARG A 7 11.03 -11.86 -8.07
C ARG A 7 10.21 -12.08 -6.81
N LYS A 8 10.73 -12.94 -5.93
CA LYS A 8 10.14 -13.24 -4.62
C LYS A 8 10.11 -11.97 -3.74
N LEU A 9 8.92 -11.56 -3.29
CA LEU A 9 8.76 -10.54 -2.26
C LEU A 9 9.09 -11.20 -0.91
N SER A 10 10.00 -10.60 -0.12
CA SER A 10 10.35 -11.17 1.18
C SER A 10 9.18 -11.04 2.16
N GLU A 11 9.05 -12.02 3.04
CA GLU A 11 7.99 -12.05 4.05
C GLU A 11 7.95 -10.79 4.92
N LYS A 12 9.12 -10.19 5.19
CA LYS A 12 9.23 -8.91 5.91
C LYS A 12 8.49 -7.77 5.22
N TRP A 13 8.53 -7.71 3.88
CA TRP A 13 7.81 -6.69 3.13
C TRP A 13 6.32 -6.98 3.02
N ILE A 14 5.92 -8.26 2.94
CA ILE A 14 4.50 -8.66 2.97
C ILE A 14 3.88 -8.28 4.33
N LYS A 15 4.53 -8.64 5.44
CA LYS A 15 4.09 -8.26 6.79
C LYS A 15 4.03 -6.75 6.97
N ALA A 16 5.06 -6.04 6.49
CA ALA A 16 5.09 -4.59 6.52
C ALA A 16 3.98 -3.94 5.68
N SER A 17 3.60 -4.53 4.53
CA SER A 17 2.50 -4.03 3.71
C SER A 17 1.16 -4.15 4.44
N ILE A 18 0.93 -5.23 5.15
CA ILE A 18 -0.31 -5.44 5.91
C ILE A 18 -0.40 -4.42 7.06
N ILE A 19 0.66 -4.30 7.89
CA ILE A 19 0.70 -3.32 8.99
C ILE A 19 0.58 -1.90 8.46
N GLY A 20 1.35 -1.56 7.42
CA GLY A 20 1.32 -0.25 6.79
C GLY A 20 -0.05 0.10 6.21
N THR A 21 -0.78 -0.87 5.66
CA THR A 21 -2.15 -0.68 5.14
C THR A 21 -3.15 -0.43 6.27
N ILE A 22 -3.09 -1.20 7.36
CA ILE A 22 -3.96 -1.00 8.53
C ILE A 22 -3.71 0.38 9.15
N TRP A 23 -2.44 0.75 9.31
CA TRP A 23 -2.08 2.08 9.80
C TRP A 23 -2.56 3.18 8.86
N ALA A 24 -2.34 3.05 7.54
CA ALA A 24 -2.81 4.01 6.54
C ALA A 24 -4.35 4.15 6.53
N ALA A 25 -5.08 3.04 6.66
CA ALA A 25 -6.54 3.06 6.76
C ALA A 25 -7.00 3.84 8.00
N SER A 26 -6.39 3.61 9.17
CA SER A 26 -6.68 4.37 10.38
C SER A 26 -6.33 5.86 10.23
N GLU A 27 -5.19 6.20 9.63
CA GLU A 27 -4.78 7.57 9.32
C GLU A 27 -5.76 8.30 8.38
N ILE A 28 -6.29 7.61 7.39
CA ILE A 28 -7.24 8.20 6.42
C ILE A 28 -8.61 8.39 7.06
N VAL A 29 -9.16 7.36 7.70
CA VAL A 29 -10.51 7.39 8.28
C VAL A 29 -10.57 8.30 9.50
N LEU A 30 -9.74 8.04 10.50
CA LEU A 30 -9.74 8.82 11.75
C LEU A 30 -9.14 10.20 11.55
N GLY A 31 -8.11 10.33 10.70
CA GLY A 31 -7.51 11.62 10.39
C GLY A 31 -8.51 12.58 9.76
N SER A 32 -9.33 12.12 8.81
CA SER A 32 -10.39 12.92 8.20
C SER A 32 -11.48 13.29 9.22
N PHE A 33 -11.88 12.35 10.07
CA PHE A 33 -12.87 12.56 11.11
C PHE A 33 -12.42 13.58 12.15
N LEU A 34 -11.24 13.38 12.76
CA LEU A 34 -10.67 14.27 13.77
C LEU A 34 -10.39 15.68 13.23
N HIS A 35 -9.99 15.77 11.95
CA HIS A 35 -9.77 17.06 11.30
C HIS A 35 -11.09 17.83 11.10
N ASN A 36 -12.15 17.14 10.68
CA ASN A 36 -13.46 17.75 10.47
C ASN A 36 -14.07 18.23 11.81
N LEU A 37 -13.88 17.50 12.89
CA LEU A 37 -14.31 17.88 14.25
C LEU A 37 -13.41 18.94 14.89
N ARG A 38 -12.31 19.34 14.26
CA ARG A 38 -11.32 20.30 14.81
C ARG A 38 -10.79 19.90 16.18
N VAL A 39 -10.63 18.58 16.44
CA VAL A 39 -10.13 18.09 17.73
C VAL A 39 -8.69 18.58 17.93
N PRO A 40 -8.38 19.23 19.09
CA PRO A 40 -7.02 19.59 19.41
C PRO A 40 -6.16 18.34 19.58
N LEU A 41 -4.86 18.42 19.29
CA LEU A 41 -3.91 17.30 19.38
C LEU A 41 -4.25 16.08 18.51
N SER A 42 -5.11 16.23 17.47
CA SER A 42 -5.51 15.15 16.58
C SER A 42 -4.31 14.37 15.99
N SER A 43 -3.21 15.06 15.69
CA SER A 43 -1.97 14.40 15.22
C SER A 43 -1.36 13.46 16.27
N ASN A 44 -1.46 13.78 17.55
CA ASN A 44 -0.92 12.96 18.62
C ASN A 44 -1.78 11.70 18.85
N PHE A 45 -3.10 11.83 18.71
CA PHE A 45 -4.01 10.67 18.71
C PHE A 45 -3.66 9.68 17.58
N LEU A 46 -3.47 10.18 16.35
CA LEU A 46 -3.10 9.35 15.22
C LEU A 46 -1.73 8.69 15.42
N THR A 47 -0.75 9.42 15.94
CA THR A 47 0.55 8.87 16.31
C THR A 47 0.43 7.76 17.35
N GLY A 48 -0.39 8.00 18.40
CA GLY A 48 -0.65 6.99 19.43
C GLY A 48 -1.22 5.69 18.85
N ILE A 49 -2.18 5.79 17.94
CA ILE A 49 -2.74 4.63 17.23
C ILE A 49 -1.65 3.90 16.40
N GLY A 50 -0.81 4.64 15.68
CA GLY A 50 0.31 4.06 14.93
C GLY A 50 1.30 3.30 15.84
N ILE A 51 1.66 3.89 17.00
CA ILE A 51 2.52 3.25 18.00
C ILE A 51 1.86 1.97 18.54
N ILE A 52 0.56 2.01 18.89
CA ILE A 52 -0.18 0.86 19.39
C ILE A 52 -0.19 -0.26 18.33
N ILE A 53 -0.48 0.04 17.06
CA ILE A 53 -0.49 -0.94 15.97
C ILE A 53 0.90 -1.58 15.83
N MET A 54 1.96 -0.79 15.80
CA MET A 54 3.33 -1.29 15.63
C MET A 54 3.77 -2.18 16.81
N ILE A 55 3.58 -1.72 18.04
CA ILE A 55 3.98 -2.49 19.23
C ILE A 55 3.17 -3.78 19.34
N SER A 56 1.84 -3.73 19.19
CA SER A 56 0.99 -4.91 19.33
C SER A 56 1.29 -5.97 18.27
N THR A 57 1.53 -5.57 17.03
CA THR A 57 1.89 -6.50 15.95
C THR A 57 3.27 -7.14 16.15
N SER A 58 4.20 -6.46 16.85
CA SER A 58 5.54 -6.99 17.13
C SER A 58 5.54 -8.16 18.13
N TYR A 59 4.48 -8.35 18.90
CA TYR A 59 4.33 -9.54 19.75
C TYR A 59 4.13 -10.81 18.95
N LYS A 60 3.53 -10.68 17.75
CA LYS A 60 3.28 -11.79 16.83
C LYS A 60 4.40 -11.93 15.79
N TRP A 61 4.89 -10.81 15.26
CA TRP A 61 5.90 -10.76 14.21
C TRP A 61 7.17 -10.05 14.71
N LYS A 62 8.17 -10.84 15.08
CA LYS A 62 9.41 -10.34 15.71
C LYS A 62 10.54 -9.97 14.73
N GLU A 63 10.25 -9.81 13.42
CA GLU A 63 11.28 -9.51 12.42
C GLU A 63 11.86 -8.10 12.58
N ARG A 64 13.18 -8.02 12.50
CA ARG A 64 13.91 -6.74 12.52
C ARG A 64 13.60 -5.90 11.28
N GLY A 65 13.41 -4.61 11.45
CA GLY A 65 13.13 -3.66 10.38
C GLY A 65 11.67 -3.64 9.94
N LEU A 66 10.74 -4.21 10.72
CA LEU A 66 9.33 -4.26 10.41
C LEU A 66 8.68 -2.86 10.55
N PHE A 67 9.03 -2.12 11.60
CA PHE A 67 8.42 -0.84 11.91
C PHE A 67 8.73 0.22 10.85
N TRP A 68 9.99 0.42 10.48
CA TRP A 68 10.34 1.43 9.48
C TRP A 68 9.77 1.11 8.10
N ARG A 69 9.67 -0.17 7.72
CA ARG A 69 9.04 -0.57 6.45
C ARG A 69 7.53 -0.29 6.46
N ALA A 70 6.84 -0.65 7.55
CA ALA A 70 5.42 -0.37 7.72
C ALA A 70 5.16 1.14 7.71
N GLY A 71 5.98 1.92 8.42
CA GLY A 71 5.89 3.38 8.43
C GLY A 71 6.16 4.00 7.07
N LEU A 72 7.12 3.50 6.30
CA LEU A 72 7.39 3.96 4.94
C LEU A 72 6.19 3.71 4.03
N ILE A 73 5.59 2.53 4.10
CA ILE A 73 4.39 2.19 3.33
C ILE A 73 3.22 3.09 3.74
N CYS A 74 2.95 3.24 5.04
CA CYS A 74 1.90 4.11 5.55
C CYS A 74 2.12 5.57 5.10
N ALA A 75 3.34 6.09 5.20
CA ALA A 75 3.70 7.43 4.77
C ALA A 75 3.43 7.65 3.28
N LEU A 76 3.83 6.71 2.44
CA LEU A 76 3.58 6.78 1.00
C LEU A 76 2.08 6.63 0.67
N MET A 77 1.33 5.80 1.40
CA MET A 77 -0.11 5.68 1.22
C MET A 77 -0.89 6.91 1.68
N LYS A 78 -0.32 7.75 2.55
CA LYS A 78 -0.91 9.04 2.94
C LYS A 78 -1.10 9.97 1.75
N THR A 79 -0.36 9.80 0.67
CA THR A 79 -0.55 10.52 -0.59
C THR A 79 -1.92 10.28 -1.23
N MET A 80 -2.58 9.16 -0.89
CA MET A 80 -3.94 8.84 -1.35
C MET A 80 -5.04 9.54 -0.51
N SER A 81 -4.67 10.17 0.60
CA SER A 81 -5.60 10.95 1.42
C SER A 81 -6.05 12.22 0.69
N PRO A 82 -7.32 12.62 0.78
CA PRO A 82 -7.82 13.85 0.16
C PRO A 82 -7.28 15.14 0.80
N SER A 83 -6.43 15.06 1.82
CA SER A 83 -5.84 16.21 2.51
C SER A 83 -4.85 16.95 1.61
N ALA A 84 -4.90 18.30 1.65
CA ALA A 84 -4.04 19.14 0.81
C ALA A 84 -2.58 19.18 1.26
N VAL A 85 -2.30 18.92 2.56
CA VAL A 85 -0.95 18.93 3.14
C VAL A 85 -0.52 17.50 3.36
N ILE A 86 0.36 17.00 2.50
CA ILE A 86 0.74 15.57 2.47
C ILE A 86 2.14 15.36 3.04
N PHE A 87 3.10 16.21 2.68
CA PHE A 87 4.51 15.99 2.96
C PHE A 87 4.87 15.99 4.44
N GLY A 88 4.38 16.96 5.23
CA GLY A 88 4.63 17.02 6.67
C GLY A 88 4.20 15.73 7.41
N PRO A 89 2.93 15.28 7.27
CA PRO A 89 2.49 14.01 7.82
C PRO A 89 3.27 12.79 7.33
N MET A 90 3.70 12.74 6.06
CA MET A 90 4.53 11.64 5.55
C MET A 90 5.85 11.53 6.29
N VAL A 91 6.56 12.66 6.45
CA VAL A 91 7.82 12.71 7.20
C VAL A 91 7.59 12.31 8.66
N ALA A 92 6.50 12.79 9.28
CA ALA A 92 6.15 12.43 10.65
C ALA A 92 5.99 10.92 10.83
N ILE A 93 5.12 10.30 10.05
CA ILE A 93 4.80 8.87 10.12
C ILE A 93 6.07 8.02 9.93
N PHE A 94 6.88 8.36 8.92
CA PHE A 94 8.12 7.63 8.67
C PHE A 94 9.13 7.80 9.81
N SER A 95 9.38 9.03 10.26
CA SER A 95 10.35 9.30 11.34
C SER A 95 9.95 8.64 12.65
N GLN A 96 8.66 8.64 13.01
CA GLN A 96 8.13 7.97 14.21
C GLN A 96 8.39 6.46 14.15
N SER A 97 8.16 5.84 13.01
CA SER A 97 8.41 4.41 12.82
C SER A 97 9.90 4.05 12.89
N VAL A 98 10.76 4.94 12.38
CA VAL A 98 12.23 4.80 12.49
C VAL A 98 12.68 4.96 13.95
N MET A 99 12.14 5.93 14.69
CA MET A 99 12.45 6.10 16.12
C MET A 99 12.06 4.85 16.92
N LEU A 100 10.85 4.33 16.72
CA LEU A 100 10.41 3.11 17.40
C LEU A 100 11.31 1.91 17.05
N GLU A 101 11.70 1.75 15.79
CA GLU A 101 12.64 0.70 15.36
C GLU A 101 14.02 0.87 16.00
N LEU A 102 14.54 2.11 16.05
CA LEU A 102 15.85 2.42 16.62
C LEU A 102 15.92 2.04 18.09
N PHE A 103 14.98 2.52 18.89
CA PHE A 103 14.96 2.26 20.33
C PHE A 103 14.72 0.79 20.65
N THR A 104 13.85 0.11 19.91
CA THR A 104 13.65 -1.33 20.06
C THR A 104 14.84 -2.16 19.56
N ARG A 105 15.73 -1.62 18.73
CA ARG A 105 17.00 -2.24 18.38
C ARG A 105 18.04 -2.10 19.47
N VAL A 106 18.13 -0.92 20.09
CA VAL A 106 19.12 -0.60 21.11
C VAL A 106 18.78 -1.30 22.43
N PHE A 107 17.54 -1.16 22.89
CA PHE A 107 17.10 -1.70 24.18
C PHE A 107 16.43 -3.08 24.09
N GLY A 108 16.29 -3.63 22.89
CA GLY A 108 15.60 -4.90 22.66
C GLY A 108 14.07 -4.74 22.56
N ARG A 109 13.41 -5.84 22.13
CA ARG A 109 11.95 -5.93 22.05
C ARG A 109 11.37 -6.38 23.39
N ASN A 110 11.53 -5.56 24.38
CA ASN A 110 11.07 -5.72 25.76
C ASN A 110 10.32 -4.49 26.21
N VAL A 111 9.86 -4.47 27.47
CA VAL A 111 9.10 -3.35 28.04
C VAL A 111 9.87 -2.02 27.91
N ILE A 112 11.16 -2.02 28.21
CA ILE A 112 12.00 -0.82 28.16
C ILE A 112 12.10 -0.30 26.73
N GLY A 113 12.42 -1.18 25.75
CA GLY A 113 12.54 -0.79 24.34
C GLY A 113 11.23 -0.27 23.74
N TYR A 114 10.08 -0.85 24.11
CA TYR A 114 8.78 -0.36 23.65
C TYR A 114 8.39 0.97 24.29
N LEU A 115 8.60 1.16 25.60
CA LEU A 115 8.24 2.39 26.29
C LEU A 115 9.13 3.55 25.85
N THR A 116 10.45 3.36 25.84
CA THR A 116 11.39 4.39 25.37
C THR A 116 11.14 4.72 23.90
N GLY A 117 10.97 3.72 23.03
CA GLY A 117 10.64 3.93 21.63
C GLY A 117 9.33 4.68 21.41
N ALA A 118 8.28 4.37 22.16
CA ALA A 118 6.99 5.06 22.11
C ALA A 118 7.09 6.50 22.60
N MET A 119 7.81 6.73 23.70
CA MET A 119 8.06 8.06 24.25
C MET A 119 8.78 8.95 23.22
N PHE A 120 9.88 8.48 22.66
CA PHE A 120 10.64 9.25 21.67
C PHE A 120 9.90 9.42 20.35
N ALA A 121 9.17 8.41 19.87
CA ALA A 121 8.35 8.52 18.67
C ALA A 121 7.23 9.58 18.84
N MET A 122 6.61 9.68 20.00
CA MET A 122 5.60 10.70 20.30
C MET A 122 6.23 12.09 20.46
N THR A 123 7.34 12.21 21.19
CA THR A 123 8.05 13.48 21.40
C THR A 123 8.61 14.02 20.09
N TRP A 124 8.93 13.14 19.12
CA TRP A 124 9.32 13.55 17.77
C TRP A 124 8.30 14.46 17.07
N ASN A 125 7.01 14.29 17.36
CA ASN A 125 5.96 15.20 16.85
C ASN A 125 6.17 16.66 17.27
N LEU A 126 6.59 16.88 18.51
CA LEU A 126 6.89 18.22 18.98
C LEU A 126 8.14 18.77 18.31
N PHE A 127 9.21 17.98 18.29
CA PHE A 127 10.46 18.36 17.63
C PHE A 127 10.23 18.68 16.16
N GLN A 128 9.48 17.86 15.44
CA GLN A 128 9.16 18.09 14.03
C GLN A 128 8.35 19.39 13.83
N LYS A 129 7.41 19.71 14.71
CA LYS A 129 6.66 20.98 14.64
C LYS A 129 7.60 22.17 14.77
N ILE A 130 8.50 22.14 15.75
CA ILE A 130 9.52 23.19 15.94
C ILE A 130 10.42 23.30 14.69
N MET A 131 10.92 22.18 14.17
CA MET A 131 11.74 22.14 12.98
C MET A 131 11.00 22.69 11.75
N ILE A 132 9.72 22.36 11.58
CA ILE A 132 8.90 22.91 10.50
C ILE A 132 8.78 24.43 10.62
N PHE A 133 8.57 24.97 11.81
CA PHE A 133 8.55 26.41 12.03
C PHE A 133 9.90 27.06 11.68
N ILE A 134 11.01 26.45 12.08
CA ILE A 134 12.35 26.94 11.74
C ILE A 134 12.59 26.85 10.21
N ILE A 135 12.15 25.78 9.55
CA ILE A 135 12.27 25.64 8.08
C ILE A 135 11.42 26.69 7.37
N TYR A 136 10.20 26.93 7.83
CA TYR A 136 9.31 27.91 7.18
C TYR A 136 9.75 29.36 7.38
N TYR A 137 10.16 29.71 8.60
CA TYR A 137 10.39 31.10 8.98
C TYR A 137 11.85 31.43 9.25
N GLY A 138 12.74 30.42 9.19
CA GLY A 138 14.16 30.58 9.53
C GLY A 138 14.39 30.66 11.04
N PHE A 139 15.66 30.81 11.43
CA PHE A 139 16.03 30.95 12.84
C PHE A 139 15.50 32.24 13.49
N ASN A 140 15.13 33.23 12.67
CA ASN A 140 14.56 34.48 13.15
C ASN A 140 13.28 34.23 14.00
N ILE A 141 12.48 33.21 13.67
CA ILE A 141 11.29 32.88 14.48
C ILE A 141 11.65 32.48 15.91
N ALA A 142 12.75 31.74 16.11
CA ALA A 142 13.23 31.36 17.42
C ALA A 142 13.70 32.59 18.23
N ASN A 143 14.37 33.54 17.56
CA ASN A 143 14.78 34.81 18.17
C ASN A 143 13.57 35.67 18.56
N ILE A 144 12.57 35.76 17.67
CA ILE A 144 11.32 36.48 17.95
C ILE A 144 10.60 35.87 19.14
N TYR A 145 10.46 34.55 19.18
CA TYR A 145 9.86 33.82 20.30
C TYR A 145 10.60 34.08 21.60
N ALA A 146 11.93 33.90 21.62
CA ALA A 146 12.73 34.09 22.83
C ALA A 146 12.68 35.54 23.35
N ASN A 147 12.78 36.54 22.47
CA ASN A 147 12.78 37.93 22.85
C ASN A 147 11.40 38.41 23.31
N LEU A 148 10.33 37.92 22.68
CA LEU A 148 8.96 38.24 23.08
C LEU A 148 8.66 37.69 24.50
N LEU A 149 9.07 36.46 24.77
CA LEU A 149 8.86 35.86 26.09
C LEU A 149 9.74 36.47 27.17
N LYS A 150 11.00 36.79 26.89
CA LYS A 150 11.85 37.57 27.81
C LYS A 150 11.30 38.95 28.09
N TYR A 151 10.70 39.60 27.07
CA TYR A 151 10.01 40.88 27.30
C TYR A 151 8.79 40.70 28.21
N ALA A 152 7.97 39.68 27.99
CA ALA A 152 6.83 39.37 28.87
C ALA A 152 7.25 39.01 30.28
N GLU A 153 8.33 38.25 30.47
CA GLU A 153 8.94 37.89 31.75
C GLU A 153 9.32 39.13 32.54
N ARG A 154 9.98 40.10 31.90
CA ARG A 154 10.34 41.39 32.53
C ARG A 154 9.13 42.24 32.86
N GLN A 155 8.11 42.29 31.98
CA GLN A 155 6.90 43.13 32.21
C GLN A 155 6.00 42.55 33.30
N LEU A 156 5.94 41.25 33.43
CA LEU A 156 5.10 40.54 34.39
C LEU A 156 5.81 40.28 35.73
N ASN A 157 7.11 40.63 35.83
CA ASN A 157 7.96 40.40 37.00
C ASN A 157 7.93 38.95 37.50
N ILE A 158 8.03 38.00 36.56
CA ILE A 158 7.95 36.55 36.83
C ILE A 158 9.36 35.98 36.93
N ASP A 159 9.72 35.38 38.05
CA ASP A 159 11.01 34.70 38.31
C ASP A 159 11.04 33.27 37.73
N PHE A 160 10.46 33.05 36.55
CA PHE A 160 10.35 31.75 35.94
C PHE A 160 10.71 31.82 34.46
N ASP A 161 11.59 30.94 33.99
CA ASP A 161 12.02 30.90 32.60
C ASP A 161 10.84 30.57 31.65
N LEU A 162 10.21 31.63 31.14
CA LEU A 162 9.10 31.53 30.19
C LEU A 162 9.54 31.03 28.81
N VAL A 163 10.83 31.03 28.46
CA VAL A 163 11.33 30.64 27.16
C VAL A 163 11.38 29.12 27.02
N TRP A 164 12.01 28.44 27.96
CA TRP A 164 12.24 27.01 27.89
C TRP A 164 11.18 26.15 28.57
N SER A 165 10.58 26.67 29.66
CA SER A 165 9.60 25.94 30.44
C SER A 165 8.40 25.42 29.63
N PRO A 166 7.73 26.20 28.76
CA PRO A 166 6.62 25.68 27.95
C PRO A 166 7.05 24.54 27.04
N ILE A 167 8.29 24.61 26.51
CA ILE A 167 8.83 23.56 25.63
C ILE A 167 9.04 22.26 26.41
N PHE A 168 9.62 22.35 27.62
CA PHE A 168 9.83 21.17 28.47
C PHE A 168 8.51 20.59 28.99
N VAL A 169 7.55 21.42 29.37
CA VAL A 169 6.21 20.95 29.76
C VAL A 169 5.51 20.25 28.63
N LEU A 170 5.53 20.81 27.40
CA LEU A 170 4.99 20.17 26.24
C LEU A 170 5.72 18.84 25.92
N ALA A 171 7.05 18.83 26.00
CA ALA A 171 7.84 17.61 25.78
C ALA A 171 7.46 16.51 26.79
N ALA A 172 7.27 16.86 28.08
CA ALA A 172 6.82 15.93 29.10
C ALA A 172 5.40 15.39 28.82
N ILE A 173 4.47 16.25 28.41
CA ILE A 173 3.11 15.83 28.03
C ILE A 173 3.17 14.84 26.83
N TYR A 174 3.97 15.14 25.81
CA TYR A 174 4.12 14.26 24.66
C TYR A 174 4.80 12.93 25.05
N ALA A 175 5.80 12.97 25.93
CA ALA A 175 6.43 11.77 26.45
C ALA A 175 5.43 10.89 27.23
N CYS A 176 4.60 11.48 28.09
CA CYS A 176 3.54 10.78 28.81
C CYS A 176 2.52 10.14 27.87
N LEU A 177 2.07 10.86 26.83
CA LEU A 177 1.17 10.31 25.81
C LEU A 177 1.83 9.12 25.05
N GLY A 178 3.14 9.22 24.81
CA GLY A 178 3.92 8.14 24.24
C GLY A 178 3.97 6.91 25.13
N LEU A 179 4.24 7.08 26.43
CA LEU A 179 4.24 6.00 27.41
C LEU A 179 2.87 5.32 27.50
N ILE A 180 1.79 6.09 27.58
CA ILE A 180 0.41 5.56 27.59
C ILE A 180 0.16 4.73 26.32
N SER A 181 0.51 5.24 25.16
CA SER A 181 0.35 4.53 23.88
C SER A 181 1.19 3.25 23.85
N GLY A 182 2.41 3.28 24.40
CA GLY A 182 3.28 2.11 24.54
C GLY A 182 2.69 1.04 25.44
N ILE A 183 2.16 1.42 26.60
CA ILE A 183 1.50 0.50 27.55
C ILE A 183 0.28 -0.15 26.89
N ILE A 184 -0.60 0.64 26.26
CA ILE A 184 -1.78 0.14 25.54
C ILE A 184 -1.33 -0.83 24.44
N GLY A 185 -0.29 -0.48 23.67
CA GLY A 185 0.24 -1.35 22.60
C GLY A 185 0.75 -2.69 23.13
N MET A 186 1.42 -2.71 24.29
CA MET A 186 1.85 -3.94 24.94
C MET A 186 0.67 -4.76 25.46
N MET A 187 -0.32 -4.13 26.10
CA MET A 187 -1.54 -4.82 26.57
C MET A 187 -2.30 -5.48 25.42
N VAL A 188 -2.50 -4.74 24.32
CA VAL A 188 -3.12 -5.27 23.10
C VAL A 188 -2.31 -6.43 22.52
N GLY A 189 -0.97 -6.27 22.44
CA GLY A 189 -0.08 -7.31 21.92
C GLY A 189 -0.10 -8.59 22.76
N GLN A 190 -0.08 -8.49 24.08
CA GLN A 190 -0.20 -9.63 25.00
C GLN A 190 -1.56 -10.34 24.86
N ARG A 191 -2.64 -9.58 24.71
CA ARG A 191 -3.99 -10.14 24.53
C ARG A 191 -4.12 -10.89 23.22
N LEU A 192 -3.56 -10.37 22.14
CA LEU A 192 -3.55 -11.02 20.82
C LEU A 192 -2.82 -12.37 20.79
N VAL A 193 -1.84 -12.56 21.68
CA VAL A 193 -1.11 -13.83 21.81
C VAL A 193 -1.87 -14.81 22.69
N ARG A 194 -2.56 -14.33 23.74
CA ARG A 194 -3.28 -15.19 24.72
C ARG A 194 -4.65 -15.65 24.22
N GLU A 195 -5.37 -14.77 23.53
CA GLU A 195 -6.72 -15.03 23.06
C GLU A 195 -6.76 -14.81 21.55
N PRO A 196 -6.61 -15.84 20.71
CA PRO A 196 -6.89 -15.72 19.30
C PRO A 196 -8.39 -15.45 19.13
N VAL A 197 -8.76 -14.20 18.90
CA VAL A 197 -10.16 -13.78 18.72
C VAL A 197 -10.69 -14.44 17.44
N ALA A 198 -11.63 -15.37 17.58
CA ALA A 198 -12.35 -15.95 16.46
C ALA A 198 -13.13 -14.84 15.72
N TYR A 199 -12.83 -14.68 14.43
CA TYR A 199 -13.45 -13.67 13.56
C TYR A 199 -14.95 -13.95 13.42
N ARG A 200 -15.78 -13.04 13.91
CA ARG A 200 -17.19 -12.97 13.54
C ARG A 200 -17.29 -12.18 12.23
N GLN A 201 -17.58 -12.85 11.13
CA GLN A 201 -17.86 -12.19 9.84
C GLN A 201 -18.97 -11.16 10.02
N GLY A 202 -18.59 -9.92 10.24
CA GLY A 202 -19.50 -8.80 10.08
C GLY A 202 -19.77 -8.66 8.58
N ASN A 203 -21.04 -8.67 8.18
CA ASN A 203 -21.48 -8.42 6.82
C ASN A 203 -20.83 -7.14 6.31
N ALA A 204 -19.75 -7.28 5.55
CA ALA A 204 -19.15 -6.16 4.84
C ALA A 204 -20.19 -5.68 3.82
N ARG A 205 -20.87 -4.59 4.14
CA ARG A 205 -21.71 -3.89 3.18
C ARG A 205 -20.85 -3.56 1.96
N LYS A 206 -21.20 -4.20 0.84
CA LYS A 206 -20.72 -3.85 -0.51
C LYS A 206 -21.16 -2.43 -0.89
N ASN A 207 -20.63 -1.43 -0.24
CA ASN A 207 -20.69 -0.06 -0.72
C ASN A 207 -19.30 0.32 -1.22
N SER A 208 -18.93 -0.25 -2.35
CA SER A 208 -17.75 0.16 -3.10
C SER A 208 -18.05 1.42 -3.94
N ASN A 209 -18.43 2.51 -3.30
CA ASN A 209 -18.14 3.82 -3.85
C ASN A 209 -16.69 4.16 -3.48
N VAL A 210 -15.77 3.40 -4.04
CA VAL A 210 -14.34 3.72 -4.01
C VAL A 210 -14.20 5.05 -4.74
N ILE A 211 -13.72 6.03 -4.00
CA ILE A 211 -13.26 7.32 -4.48
C ILE A 211 -12.35 7.05 -5.69
N SER A 212 -12.96 7.06 -6.87
CA SER A 212 -12.23 7.17 -8.12
C SER A 212 -11.66 8.58 -8.12
N ALA A 213 -10.43 8.71 -7.62
CA ALA A 213 -9.68 9.93 -7.79
C ALA A 213 -9.58 10.18 -9.30
N ASP A 214 -10.28 11.22 -9.73
CA ASP A 214 -10.28 11.70 -11.10
C ASP A 214 -8.82 11.89 -11.54
N ARG A 215 -8.28 10.92 -12.28
CA ARG A 215 -6.92 10.93 -12.80
C ARG A 215 -6.88 11.81 -14.02
N GLN A 216 -6.92 13.12 -13.82
CA GLN A 216 -6.53 14.04 -14.89
C GLN A 216 -5.12 13.65 -15.36
N LYS A 217 -4.96 13.52 -16.68
CA LYS A 217 -3.69 13.22 -17.37
C LYS A 217 -2.70 14.37 -17.15
N PHE A 218 -1.94 14.31 -16.04
CA PHE A 218 -0.84 15.22 -15.80
C PHE A 218 0.44 14.61 -16.36
N ASN A 219 1.21 15.40 -17.14
CA ASN A 219 2.49 14.97 -17.69
C ASN A 219 3.59 15.07 -16.63
N TYR A 220 3.80 13.98 -15.90
CA TYR A 220 4.88 13.86 -14.92
C TYR A 220 6.25 13.76 -15.59
N SER A 221 7.25 14.44 -15.02
CA SER A 221 8.62 14.41 -15.55
C SER A 221 9.67 14.36 -14.44
N VAL A 222 10.62 13.43 -14.56
CA VAL A 222 11.74 13.30 -13.60
C VAL A 222 12.63 14.55 -13.66
N SER A 223 12.82 15.13 -14.84
CA SER A 223 13.59 16.37 -15.01
C SER A 223 12.98 17.54 -14.23
N TRP A 224 11.64 17.64 -14.21
CA TRP A 224 10.94 18.65 -13.41
C TRP A 224 11.06 18.42 -11.90
N LEU A 225 11.20 17.18 -11.44
CA LEU A 225 11.46 16.89 -10.03
C LEU A 225 12.80 17.49 -9.59
N PHE A 226 13.88 17.25 -10.36
CA PHE A 226 15.20 17.81 -10.05
C PHE A 226 15.25 19.32 -10.24
N LEU A 227 14.59 19.86 -11.26
CA LEU A 227 14.48 21.29 -11.48
C LEU A 227 13.79 21.97 -10.29
N ASN A 228 12.66 21.45 -9.82
CA ASN A 228 11.93 22.01 -8.68
C ASN A 228 12.76 21.94 -7.39
N LEU A 229 13.51 20.86 -7.18
CA LEU A 229 14.44 20.76 -6.05
C LEU A 229 15.54 21.84 -6.14
N GLY A 230 16.12 22.02 -7.33
CA GLY A 230 17.09 23.09 -7.60
C GLY A 230 16.52 24.48 -7.36
N LEU A 231 15.29 24.76 -7.85
CA LEU A 231 14.60 26.04 -7.63
C LEU A 231 14.36 26.33 -6.14
N ILE A 232 14.00 25.33 -5.35
CA ILE A 232 13.82 25.48 -3.89
C ILE A 232 15.16 25.85 -3.24
N ILE A 233 16.23 25.12 -3.56
CA ILE A 233 17.57 25.39 -3.01
C ILE A 233 18.05 26.79 -3.39
N THR A 234 17.88 27.18 -4.66
CA THR A 234 18.24 28.51 -5.16
C THR A 234 17.43 29.60 -4.46
N ALA A 235 16.12 29.40 -4.26
CA ALA A 235 15.29 30.36 -3.55
C ALA A 235 15.75 30.57 -2.11
N PHE A 236 16.09 29.48 -1.39
CA PHE A 236 16.65 29.58 -0.03
C PHE A 236 18.01 30.27 0.02
N TYR A 237 18.87 29.99 -0.96
CA TYR A 237 20.17 30.64 -1.05
C TYR A 237 20.02 32.16 -1.26
N LEU A 238 19.15 32.56 -2.19
CA LEU A 238 18.90 33.98 -2.48
C LEU A 238 18.25 34.70 -1.30
N LEU A 239 17.30 34.10 -0.62
CA LEU A 239 16.67 34.66 0.59
C LEU A 239 17.66 34.94 1.72
N ASN A 240 18.76 34.19 1.79
CA ASN A 240 19.73 34.33 2.87
C ASN A 240 20.92 35.27 2.50
N HIS A 241 21.25 35.44 1.19
CA HIS A 241 22.48 36.07 0.79
C HIS A 241 22.28 37.28 -0.17
N ALA A 242 21.09 37.38 -0.80
CA ALA A 242 20.84 38.46 -1.77
C ALA A 242 20.10 39.65 -1.14
N SER A 243 20.21 40.82 -1.73
CA SER A 243 19.44 42.00 -1.37
C SER A 243 17.95 41.82 -1.69
N TRP A 244 17.09 42.55 -0.99
CA TRP A 244 15.64 42.42 -1.10
C TRP A 244 15.07 42.52 -2.52
N PRO A 245 15.57 43.39 -3.43
CA PRO A 245 15.04 43.46 -4.80
C PRO A 245 15.35 42.18 -5.61
N VAL A 246 16.54 41.60 -5.40
CA VAL A 246 17.02 40.44 -6.14
C VAL A 246 16.22 39.18 -5.73
N TRP A 247 16.11 38.89 -4.42
CA TRP A 247 15.37 37.69 -3.98
C TRP A 247 13.87 37.83 -4.25
N SER A 248 13.27 39.02 -4.16
CA SER A 248 11.84 39.21 -4.41
C SER A 248 11.47 38.95 -5.88
N ILE A 249 12.25 39.45 -6.83
CA ILE A 249 12.06 39.21 -8.26
C ILE A 249 12.28 37.74 -8.59
N ALA A 250 13.34 37.12 -8.07
CA ALA A 250 13.65 35.72 -8.32
C ALA A 250 12.53 34.80 -7.76
N ILE A 251 12.03 35.06 -6.57
CA ILE A 251 10.94 34.29 -5.98
C ILE A 251 9.64 34.48 -6.76
N ALA A 252 9.31 35.69 -7.17
CA ALA A 252 8.16 35.96 -8.00
C ALA A 252 8.21 35.15 -9.32
N ALA A 253 9.40 35.09 -9.96
CA ALA A 253 9.59 34.26 -11.15
C ALA A 253 9.39 32.77 -10.87
N ILE A 254 9.98 32.22 -9.80
CA ILE A 254 9.83 30.82 -9.42
C ILE A 254 8.37 30.48 -9.14
N VAL A 255 7.68 31.31 -8.36
CA VAL A 255 6.27 31.13 -8.02
C VAL A 255 5.40 31.17 -9.27
N THR A 256 5.69 32.09 -10.21
CA THR A 256 4.97 32.19 -11.50
C THR A 256 5.12 30.90 -12.31
N VAL A 257 6.33 30.35 -12.42
CA VAL A 257 6.59 29.06 -13.10
C VAL A 257 5.76 27.93 -12.44
N TRP A 258 5.72 27.88 -11.11
CA TRP A 258 4.93 26.88 -10.40
C TRP A 258 3.42 27.08 -10.57
N ILE A 259 2.93 28.31 -10.59
CA ILE A 259 1.52 28.64 -10.82
C ILE A 259 1.06 28.17 -12.20
N LEU A 260 1.85 28.46 -13.23
CA LEU A 260 1.53 28.10 -14.61
C LEU A 260 1.46 26.59 -14.81
N ARG A 261 2.36 25.85 -14.19
CA ARG A 261 2.44 24.39 -14.36
C ARG A 261 1.57 23.60 -13.37
N TYR A 262 1.50 24.02 -12.09
CA TYR A 262 0.90 23.27 -10.99
C TYR A 262 -0.32 23.98 -10.39
N LYS A 263 -1.40 24.10 -11.14
CA LYS A 263 -2.65 24.78 -10.71
C LYS A 263 -3.20 24.32 -9.35
N ARG A 264 -2.92 23.06 -8.95
CA ARG A 264 -3.35 22.50 -7.64
C ARG A 264 -2.52 23.03 -6.45
N ALA A 265 -1.26 23.42 -6.66
CA ALA A 265 -0.40 23.96 -5.60
C ALA A 265 -0.95 25.28 -5.03
N LEU A 266 -1.61 26.09 -5.87
CA LEU A 266 -2.26 27.33 -5.48
C LEU A 266 -3.40 27.17 -4.46
N ARG A 267 -4.08 26.02 -4.44
CA ARG A 267 -5.19 25.78 -3.51
C ARG A 267 -4.78 25.89 -2.04
N GLN A 268 -3.50 25.76 -1.73
CA GLN A 268 -3.00 25.95 -0.36
C GLN A 268 -2.92 27.44 -0.01
N LEU A 269 -2.44 28.28 -0.93
CA LEU A 269 -2.35 29.74 -0.73
C LEU A 269 -3.72 30.43 -0.78
N SER A 270 -4.74 29.84 -1.34
CA SER A 270 -6.11 30.41 -1.36
C SER A 270 -6.82 30.38 0.01
N ARG A 271 -6.21 29.76 1.03
CA ARG A 271 -6.77 29.71 2.38
C ARG A 271 -6.52 31.00 3.15
N PRO A 272 -7.54 31.74 3.59
CA PRO A 272 -7.36 33.04 4.24
C PRO A 272 -6.54 32.95 5.54
N ARG A 273 -6.55 31.81 6.22
CA ARG A 273 -5.74 31.59 7.42
C ARG A 273 -4.23 31.80 7.20
N ILE A 274 -3.68 31.46 6.05
CA ILE A 274 -2.25 31.61 5.77
C ILE A 274 -1.90 33.10 5.72
N TRP A 275 -2.74 33.90 5.10
CA TRP A 275 -2.53 35.35 4.99
C TRP A 275 -2.66 36.05 6.33
N ILE A 276 -3.64 35.67 7.16
CA ILE A 276 -3.75 36.17 8.54
C ILE A 276 -2.47 35.85 9.32
N PHE A 277 -1.98 34.60 9.19
CA PHE A 277 -0.76 34.18 9.87
C PHE A 277 0.49 34.96 9.39
N PHE A 278 0.57 35.27 8.10
CA PHE A 278 1.62 36.10 7.53
C PHE A 278 1.60 37.52 8.11
N VAL A 279 0.43 38.13 8.22
CA VAL A 279 0.28 39.45 8.84
C VAL A 279 0.72 39.41 10.32
N VAL A 280 0.27 38.41 11.07
CA VAL A 280 0.62 38.26 12.50
C VAL A 280 2.13 38.11 12.67
N ILE A 281 2.80 37.28 11.86
CA ILE A 281 4.26 37.11 11.94
C ILE A 281 4.99 38.40 11.59
N THR A 282 4.54 39.12 10.56
CA THR A 282 5.16 40.38 10.15
C THR A 282 5.03 41.43 11.26
N MET A 283 3.84 41.55 11.87
CA MET A 283 3.61 42.47 12.99
C MET A 283 4.41 42.09 14.23
N ALA A 284 4.47 40.78 14.55
CA ALA A 284 5.29 40.30 15.68
C ALA A 284 6.77 40.58 15.44
N SER A 285 7.28 40.36 14.22
CA SER A 285 8.65 40.68 13.84
C SER A 285 8.96 42.18 13.97
N ALA A 286 8.07 43.03 13.45
CA ALA A 286 8.21 44.49 13.56
C ALA A 286 8.22 44.96 15.01
N PHE A 287 7.31 44.41 15.84
CA PHE A 287 7.23 44.76 17.29
C PHE A 287 8.49 44.32 18.06
N VAL A 288 8.95 43.08 17.85
CA VAL A 288 10.10 42.54 18.60
C VAL A 288 11.39 43.27 18.21
N ILE A 289 11.63 43.50 16.92
CA ILE A 289 12.85 44.14 16.43
C ILE A 289 12.78 45.64 16.69
N GLY A 290 11.63 46.27 16.42
CA GLY A 290 11.46 47.73 16.63
C GLY A 290 11.49 48.14 18.08
N LYS A 291 10.72 47.49 19.01
CA LYS A 291 10.64 47.90 20.42
C LYS A 291 11.63 47.22 21.34
N ILE A 292 12.09 46.00 21.02
CA ILE A 292 12.84 45.17 21.95
C ILE A 292 14.33 45.12 21.62
N GLN A 293 14.72 45.18 20.33
CA GLN A 293 16.12 45.01 19.93
C GLN A 293 16.86 46.28 19.49
N SER A 294 16.28 47.06 18.58
CA SER A 294 17.07 48.06 17.89
C SER A 294 16.36 49.38 17.52
N ASP A 295 15.13 49.56 17.91
CA ASP A 295 14.28 50.73 17.55
C ASP A 295 14.05 50.91 16.02
N ASP A 296 14.43 49.92 15.22
CA ASP A 296 14.27 49.93 13.76
C ASP A 296 13.13 49.02 13.29
N TRP A 297 11.91 49.54 13.33
CA TRP A 297 10.68 48.83 12.97
C TRP A 297 10.63 48.48 11.45
N ILE A 298 11.33 49.25 10.59
CA ILE A 298 11.38 48.97 9.15
C ILE A 298 12.13 47.67 8.89
N ARG A 299 13.27 47.49 9.56
CA ARG A 299 14.06 46.27 9.51
C ARG A 299 13.26 45.07 10.05
N GLY A 300 12.44 45.27 11.10
CA GLY A 300 11.53 44.26 11.62
C GLY A 300 10.46 43.85 10.61
N LEU A 301 9.89 44.80 9.86
CA LEU A 301 8.95 44.51 8.76
C LEU A 301 9.65 43.73 7.63
N GLU A 302 10.82 44.14 7.20
CA GLU A 302 11.58 43.46 6.16
C GLU A 302 11.84 41.99 6.51
N ILE A 303 12.31 41.72 7.71
CA ILE A 303 12.56 40.37 8.20
C ILE A 303 11.22 39.56 8.24
N GLY A 304 10.13 40.16 8.70
CA GLY A 304 8.82 39.50 8.71
C GLY A 304 8.32 39.15 7.31
N VAL A 305 8.49 40.04 6.36
CA VAL A 305 8.17 39.79 4.94
C VAL A 305 9.05 38.66 4.36
N GLN A 306 10.37 38.72 4.60
CA GLN A 306 11.29 37.66 4.18
C GLN A 306 10.90 36.28 4.74
N MET A 307 10.51 36.21 6.01
CA MET A 307 10.01 34.98 6.63
C MET A 307 8.75 34.45 5.93
N ASN A 308 7.82 35.32 5.54
CA ASN A 308 6.61 34.95 4.81
C ASN A 308 6.91 34.40 3.41
N PHE A 309 7.83 35.04 2.68
CA PHE A 309 8.28 34.52 1.37
C PHE A 309 8.96 33.15 1.50
N ARG A 310 9.76 32.96 2.56
CA ARG A 310 10.35 31.64 2.87
C ARG A 310 9.28 30.57 3.09
N ALA A 311 8.26 30.88 3.90
CA ALA A 311 7.14 29.99 4.15
C ALA A 311 6.36 29.68 2.84
N MET A 312 6.17 30.68 1.97
CA MET A 312 5.50 30.50 0.68
C MET A 312 6.28 29.52 -0.22
N ILE A 313 7.60 29.69 -0.34
CA ILE A 313 8.47 28.78 -1.12
C ILE A 313 8.42 27.36 -0.57
N VAL A 314 8.42 27.18 0.75
CA VAL A 314 8.33 25.85 1.36
C VAL A 314 6.97 25.21 1.07
N ILE A 315 5.88 25.92 1.30
CA ILE A 315 4.51 25.41 1.09
C ILE A 315 4.29 25.01 -0.37
N LEU A 316 4.62 25.89 -1.31
CA LEU A 316 4.48 25.62 -2.74
C LEU A 316 5.46 24.56 -3.23
N GLY A 317 6.73 24.67 -2.85
CA GLY A 317 7.79 23.77 -3.27
C GLY A 317 7.51 22.33 -2.86
N PHE A 318 7.10 22.08 -1.61
CA PHE A 318 6.72 20.74 -1.18
C PHE A 318 5.45 20.23 -1.86
N SER A 319 4.49 21.10 -2.17
CA SER A 319 3.31 20.73 -2.95
C SER A 319 3.66 20.30 -4.38
N VAL A 320 4.58 21.01 -5.01
CA VAL A 320 5.08 20.73 -6.35
C VAL A 320 5.91 19.45 -6.38
N LEU A 321 6.85 19.29 -5.43
CA LEU A 321 7.63 18.04 -5.29
C LEU A 321 6.71 16.83 -5.04
N GLY A 322 5.73 16.97 -4.14
CA GLY A 322 4.74 15.94 -3.88
C GLY A 322 3.99 15.52 -5.14
N THR A 323 3.68 16.46 -6.04
CA THR A 323 3.00 16.16 -7.31
C THR A 323 3.90 15.35 -8.24
N GLU A 324 5.17 15.71 -8.41
CA GLU A 324 6.10 14.99 -9.30
C GLU A 324 6.55 13.62 -8.76
N LEU A 325 6.51 13.38 -7.44
CA LEU A 325 6.81 12.07 -6.84
C LEU A 325 5.83 10.97 -7.26
N TYR A 326 4.63 11.32 -7.77
CA TYR A 326 3.68 10.36 -8.35
C TYR A 326 4.12 9.76 -9.70
N ASN A 327 5.25 10.22 -10.25
CA ASN A 327 5.75 9.76 -11.55
C ASN A 327 6.09 8.27 -11.53
N ARG A 328 5.61 7.53 -12.54
CA ARG A 328 5.92 6.10 -12.74
C ARG A 328 7.43 5.85 -12.86
N LYS A 329 8.18 6.76 -13.51
CA LYS A 329 9.64 6.65 -13.67
C LYS A 329 10.39 6.78 -12.34
N VAL A 330 9.88 7.58 -11.39
CA VAL A 330 10.42 7.68 -10.03
C VAL A 330 10.25 6.34 -9.30
N ARG A 331 9.10 5.68 -9.44
CA ARG A 331 8.87 4.34 -8.88
C ARG A 331 9.80 3.29 -9.52
N GLU A 332 10.04 3.36 -10.82
CA GLU A 332 10.97 2.48 -11.53
C GLU A 332 12.42 2.69 -11.09
N PHE A 333 12.82 3.92 -10.79
CA PHE A 333 14.12 4.23 -10.20
C PHE A 333 14.29 3.57 -8.82
N PHE A 334 13.30 3.71 -7.93
CA PHE A 334 13.33 3.04 -6.63
C PHE A 334 13.36 1.50 -6.77
N ALA A 335 12.74 0.93 -7.81
CA ALA A 335 12.79 -0.50 -8.10
C ALA A 335 14.19 -1.02 -8.47
N ARG A 336 15.11 -0.15 -8.88
CA ARG A 336 16.51 -0.49 -9.20
C ARG A 336 17.47 -0.33 -8.01
N THR A 337 17.02 0.24 -6.90
CA THR A 337 17.82 0.49 -5.68
C THR A 337 17.62 -0.58 -4.62
N ALA A 338 18.19 -0.38 -3.42
CA ALA A 338 17.97 -1.21 -2.24
C ALA A 338 16.50 -1.37 -1.85
N PHE A 339 15.60 -0.47 -2.31
CA PHE A 339 14.15 -0.50 -2.11
C PHE A 339 13.39 -1.26 -3.20
N ARG A 340 14.04 -2.17 -3.92
CA ARG A 340 13.46 -2.94 -5.04
C ARG A 340 12.12 -3.60 -4.73
N GLN A 341 11.88 -3.99 -3.49
CA GLN A 341 10.65 -4.65 -3.06
C GLN A 341 9.53 -3.67 -2.65
N LEU A 342 9.85 -2.39 -2.41
CA LEU A 342 8.89 -1.38 -1.98
C LEU A 342 7.75 -1.13 -2.98
N PRO A 343 7.97 -1.02 -4.31
CA PRO A 343 6.87 -0.82 -5.26
C PRO A 343 5.83 -1.95 -5.23
N PHE A 344 6.29 -3.20 -5.06
CA PHE A 344 5.39 -4.36 -4.96
C PHE A 344 4.62 -4.36 -3.63
N ALA A 345 5.31 -4.07 -2.52
CA ALA A 345 4.66 -3.94 -1.21
C ALA A 345 3.60 -2.83 -1.21
N LEU A 346 3.88 -1.70 -1.88
CA LEU A 346 2.91 -0.62 -2.07
C LEU A 346 1.73 -1.03 -2.95
N GLU A 347 1.96 -1.78 -4.01
CA GLU A 347 0.88 -2.28 -4.87
C GLU A 347 -0.10 -3.17 -4.08
N ILE A 348 0.42 -4.09 -3.27
CA ILE A 348 -0.37 -4.93 -2.37
C ILE A 348 -1.15 -4.06 -1.39
N SER A 349 -0.48 -3.10 -0.75
CA SER A 349 -1.10 -2.19 0.21
C SER A 349 -2.21 -1.36 -0.43
N MET A 350 -2.00 -0.85 -1.64
CA MET A 350 -3.01 -0.07 -2.37
C MET A 350 -4.23 -0.90 -2.78
N LYS A 351 -4.04 -2.16 -3.18
CA LYS A 351 -5.14 -3.09 -3.48
C LYS A 351 -5.94 -3.45 -2.24
N SER A 352 -5.27 -3.66 -1.11
CA SER A 352 -5.90 -4.05 0.16
C SER A 352 -6.54 -2.88 0.90
N LEU A 353 -6.15 -1.63 0.62
CA LEU A 353 -6.60 -0.44 1.34
C LEU A 353 -8.14 -0.26 1.36
N PRO A 354 -8.88 -0.35 0.23
CA PRO A 354 -10.33 -0.15 0.23
C PRO A 354 -11.05 -1.16 1.13
N MET A 355 -10.61 -2.41 1.12
CA MET A 355 -11.16 -3.48 1.96
C MET A 355 -10.83 -3.26 3.44
N THR A 356 -9.62 -2.80 3.73
CA THR A 356 -9.19 -2.46 5.09
C THR A 356 -9.95 -1.25 5.63
N ILE A 357 -10.17 -0.21 4.82
CA ILE A 357 -11.02 0.94 5.19
C ILE A 357 -12.45 0.48 5.49
N ALA A 358 -13.02 -0.42 4.68
CA ALA A 358 -14.36 -0.96 4.89
C ALA A 358 -14.47 -1.82 6.19
N SER A 359 -13.37 -2.38 6.66
CA SER A 359 -13.30 -3.16 7.91
C SER A 359 -13.10 -2.30 9.17
N VAL A 360 -12.72 -1.02 9.03
CA VAL A 360 -12.61 -0.08 10.16
C VAL A 360 -14.02 0.31 10.62
N PRO A 361 -14.38 0.08 11.90
CA PRO A 361 -15.69 0.46 12.42
C PRO A 361 -15.90 1.98 12.36
N GLU A 362 -17.17 2.39 12.46
CA GLU A 362 -17.52 3.81 12.53
C GLU A 362 -16.80 4.50 13.70
N ALA A 363 -16.41 5.76 13.51
CA ALA A 363 -15.66 6.55 14.49
C ALA A 363 -16.35 6.59 15.88
N LYS A 364 -17.69 6.51 15.92
CA LYS A 364 -18.47 6.47 17.17
C LYS A 364 -18.21 5.19 17.99
N VAL A 365 -18.02 4.05 17.31
CA VAL A 365 -17.68 2.75 17.94
C VAL A 365 -16.24 2.78 18.46
N ILE A 366 -15.33 3.36 17.67
CA ILE A 366 -13.93 3.52 18.05
C ILE A 366 -13.80 4.40 19.30
N ALA A 367 -14.58 5.48 19.39
CA ALA A 367 -14.57 6.38 20.55
C ALA A 367 -15.07 5.68 21.83
N ARG A 368 -16.01 4.72 21.72
CA ARG A 368 -16.56 4.00 22.90
C ARG A 368 -15.66 2.87 23.41
N SER A 369 -14.96 2.17 22.51
CA SER A 369 -14.12 1.03 22.86
C SER A 369 -12.87 0.90 21.97
N PRO A 370 -11.93 1.86 22.07
CA PRO A 370 -10.78 1.95 21.15
C PRO A 370 -9.89 0.71 21.21
N VAL A 371 -9.64 0.16 22.39
CA VAL A 371 -8.77 -1.01 22.57
C VAL A 371 -9.36 -2.26 21.91
N SER A 372 -10.67 -2.51 22.09
CA SER A 372 -11.33 -3.69 21.48
C SER A 372 -11.37 -3.61 19.96
N VAL A 373 -11.57 -2.39 19.41
CA VAL A 373 -11.55 -2.16 17.96
C VAL A 373 -10.14 -2.41 17.40
N ILE A 374 -9.11 -1.89 18.05
CA ILE A 374 -7.72 -2.12 17.63
C ILE A 374 -7.39 -3.62 17.71
N CYS A 375 -7.78 -4.31 18.79
CA CYS A 375 -7.62 -5.77 18.90
C CYS A 375 -8.31 -6.51 17.75
N SER A 376 -9.55 -6.16 17.41
CA SER A 376 -10.30 -6.82 16.33
C SER A 376 -9.70 -6.60 14.94
N VAL A 377 -9.15 -5.42 14.67
CA VAL A 377 -8.48 -5.12 13.40
C VAL A 377 -7.13 -5.85 13.29
N ILE A 378 -6.38 -5.88 14.40
CA ILE A 378 -5.06 -6.53 14.41
C ILE A 378 -5.19 -8.06 14.43
N SER A 379 -6.25 -8.65 15.04
CA SER A 379 -6.47 -10.09 15.01
C SER A 379 -6.60 -10.67 13.59
N GLN A 380 -6.99 -9.84 12.63
CA GLN A 380 -7.13 -10.25 11.22
C GLN A 380 -5.79 -10.30 10.45
N ILE A 381 -4.66 -9.86 11.05
CA ILE A 381 -3.39 -9.75 10.31
C ILE A 381 -2.87 -11.07 9.76
N GLU A 382 -3.07 -12.19 10.47
CA GLU A 382 -2.63 -13.51 9.99
C GLU A 382 -3.49 -14.02 8.86
N GLN A 383 -4.80 -13.85 8.96
CA GLN A 383 -5.70 -14.17 7.86
C GLN A 383 -5.34 -13.33 6.62
N ARG A 384 -5.10 -12.03 6.82
CA ARG A 384 -4.63 -11.14 5.74
C ARG A 384 -3.28 -11.56 5.17
N LEU A 385 -2.37 -12.03 6.01
CA LEU A 385 -1.08 -12.56 5.55
C LEU A 385 -1.30 -13.80 4.67
N THR A 386 -2.19 -14.70 5.08
CA THR A 386 -2.53 -15.89 4.30
C THR A 386 -3.19 -15.52 2.97
N GLU A 387 -4.18 -14.62 2.98
CA GLU A 387 -4.85 -14.12 1.77
C GLU A 387 -3.86 -13.48 0.78
N VAL A 388 -2.97 -12.60 1.28
CA VAL A 388 -1.94 -11.94 0.45
C VAL A 388 -0.94 -12.95 -0.08
N LYS A 389 -0.52 -13.94 0.73
CA LYS A 389 0.38 -15.00 0.28
C LYS A 389 -0.27 -15.85 -0.81
N GLN A 390 -1.53 -16.22 -0.66
CA GLN A 390 -2.30 -16.94 -1.70
C GLN A 390 -2.42 -16.11 -2.98
N GLU A 391 -2.76 -14.82 -2.89
CA GLU A 391 -2.83 -13.94 -4.06
C GLU A 391 -1.47 -13.82 -4.78
N LEU A 392 -0.37 -13.77 -4.04
CA LEU A 392 0.99 -13.72 -4.59
C LEU A 392 1.47 -15.06 -5.16
N SER A 393 0.96 -16.19 -4.65
CA SER A 393 1.28 -17.52 -5.19
C SER A 393 0.59 -17.79 -6.53
N ARG A 394 -0.49 -17.07 -6.82
CA ARG A 394 -1.25 -17.20 -8.05
C ARG A 394 -0.37 -17.01 -9.29
N HIS A 395 -0.50 -17.92 -10.23
CA HIS A 395 0.14 -17.86 -11.54
C HIS A 395 -0.64 -18.74 -12.52
N ILE A 396 -0.58 -18.40 -13.80
CA ILE A 396 -1.23 -19.17 -14.85
C ILE A 396 -0.14 -19.86 -15.68
N TYR A 397 -0.14 -21.17 -15.68
CA TYR A 397 0.70 -21.98 -16.57
C TYR A 397 -0.13 -22.44 -17.76
N ILE A 398 0.30 -22.09 -18.95
CA ILE A 398 -0.34 -22.48 -20.21
C ILE A 398 0.53 -23.53 -20.88
N ILE A 399 0.10 -24.79 -20.86
CA ILE A 399 0.74 -25.87 -21.58
C ILE A 399 0.27 -25.79 -23.03
N THR A 400 1.19 -25.59 -23.95
CA THR A 400 0.87 -25.40 -25.37
C THR A 400 1.54 -26.42 -26.26
N GLY A 401 0.96 -26.64 -27.43
CA GLY A 401 1.47 -27.55 -28.45
C GLY A 401 0.40 -27.90 -29.51
N ALA A 402 0.80 -28.52 -30.62
CA ALA A 402 -0.07 -28.92 -31.70
C ALA A 402 -1.08 -30.02 -31.29
N ILE A 403 -2.01 -30.32 -32.18
CA ILE A 403 -2.99 -31.40 -31.94
C ILE A 403 -2.24 -32.73 -31.88
N GLY A 404 -2.42 -33.47 -30.78
CA GLY A 404 -1.82 -34.80 -30.62
C GLY A 404 -0.44 -34.84 -29.98
N GLU A 405 0.20 -33.71 -29.69
CA GLU A 405 1.54 -33.64 -29.05
C GLU A 405 1.58 -34.06 -27.58
N GLY A 406 0.46 -34.48 -27.00
CA GLY A 406 0.45 -35.06 -25.66
C GLY A 406 0.18 -34.06 -24.54
N LYS A 407 -0.36 -32.87 -24.80
CA LYS A 407 -0.75 -31.86 -23.76
C LYS A 407 -1.53 -32.48 -22.60
N THR A 408 -2.60 -33.20 -22.91
CA THR A 408 -3.45 -33.86 -21.88
C THR A 408 -2.69 -34.94 -21.13
N THR A 409 -1.75 -35.65 -21.76
CA THR A 409 -0.88 -36.62 -21.09
C THR A 409 0.05 -35.96 -20.11
N GLN A 410 0.66 -34.82 -20.49
CA GLN A 410 1.50 -34.03 -19.58
C GLN A 410 0.69 -33.49 -18.40
N VAL A 411 -0.53 -32.99 -18.64
CA VAL A 411 -1.43 -32.53 -17.56
C VAL A 411 -1.77 -33.67 -16.61
N ARG A 412 -2.12 -34.86 -17.09
CA ARG A 412 -2.43 -36.02 -16.25
C ARG A 412 -1.23 -36.40 -15.37
N LYS A 413 -0.03 -36.53 -15.96
CA LYS A 413 1.21 -36.83 -15.21
C LYS A 413 1.52 -35.72 -14.20
N LEU A 414 1.29 -34.45 -14.53
CA LEU A 414 1.45 -33.33 -13.63
C LEU A 414 0.51 -33.42 -12.43
N VAL A 415 -0.78 -33.76 -12.65
CA VAL A 415 -1.76 -33.93 -11.57
C VAL A 415 -1.35 -35.05 -10.63
N GLU A 416 -0.91 -36.20 -11.18
CA GLU A 416 -0.41 -37.34 -10.40
C GLU A 416 0.80 -36.95 -9.55
N GLU A 417 1.78 -36.26 -10.12
CA GLU A 417 3.01 -35.80 -9.45
C GLU A 417 2.72 -34.75 -8.35
N LEU A 418 1.78 -33.84 -8.59
CA LEU A 418 1.38 -32.83 -7.61
C LEU A 418 0.63 -33.47 -6.44
N LYS A 419 -0.31 -34.40 -6.71
CA LYS A 419 -1.05 -35.14 -5.68
C LYS A 419 -0.12 -36.01 -4.83
N ALA A 420 0.87 -36.67 -5.45
CA ALA A 420 1.91 -37.42 -4.72
C ALA A 420 2.74 -36.52 -3.78
N GLY A 421 2.88 -35.23 -4.12
CA GLY A 421 3.53 -34.21 -3.28
C GLY A 421 2.59 -33.51 -2.31
N ASN A 422 1.42 -34.06 -1.96
CA ASN A 422 0.41 -33.46 -1.07
C ASN A 422 -0.08 -32.07 -1.49
N VAL A 423 -0.04 -31.75 -2.79
CA VAL A 423 -0.61 -30.50 -3.33
C VAL A 423 -2.09 -30.76 -3.64
N SER A 424 -2.97 -29.87 -3.17
CA SER A 424 -4.40 -29.94 -3.46
C SER A 424 -4.69 -29.53 -4.90
N VAL A 425 -5.08 -30.48 -5.74
CA VAL A 425 -5.35 -30.25 -7.17
C VAL A 425 -6.79 -30.62 -7.49
N LYS A 426 -7.55 -29.68 -8.07
CA LYS A 426 -8.92 -29.88 -8.54
C LYS A 426 -9.10 -29.36 -9.96
N GLY A 427 -10.25 -29.64 -10.57
CA GLY A 427 -10.61 -29.19 -11.90
C GLY A 427 -10.89 -30.34 -12.86
N ILE A 428 -10.64 -30.14 -14.12
CA ILE A 428 -10.99 -31.09 -15.19
C ILE A 428 -9.86 -31.28 -16.19
N TYR A 429 -9.80 -32.50 -16.78
CA TYR A 429 -9.02 -32.74 -17.98
C TYR A 429 -9.79 -33.63 -18.97
N SER A 430 -9.38 -33.56 -20.26
CA SER A 430 -10.12 -34.26 -21.32
C SER A 430 -9.22 -35.27 -22.02
N PRO A 431 -9.22 -36.55 -21.59
CA PRO A 431 -8.45 -37.60 -22.25
C PRO A 431 -9.06 -37.98 -23.59
N ARG A 432 -8.18 -38.25 -24.55
CA ARG A 432 -8.55 -38.77 -25.87
C ARG A 432 -8.97 -40.22 -25.79
N ILE A 433 -10.05 -40.61 -26.50
CA ILE A 433 -10.49 -41.97 -26.69
C ILE A 433 -10.06 -42.42 -28.08
N MET A 434 -9.39 -43.56 -28.16
CA MET A 434 -8.94 -44.18 -29.41
C MET A 434 -9.80 -45.40 -29.69
N ALA A 435 -10.23 -45.55 -30.94
CA ALA A 435 -10.84 -46.77 -31.47
C ALA A 435 -10.22 -47.02 -32.84
N ASP A 436 -9.82 -48.25 -33.14
CA ASP A 436 -9.21 -48.68 -34.38
C ASP A 436 -8.05 -47.80 -34.88
N GLY A 437 -7.20 -47.34 -33.94
CA GLY A 437 -6.06 -46.47 -34.23
C GLY A 437 -6.41 -45.00 -34.57
N GLN A 438 -7.70 -44.65 -34.54
CA GLN A 438 -8.19 -43.30 -34.78
C GLN A 438 -8.82 -42.70 -33.54
N THR A 439 -8.88 -41.35 -33.48
CA THR A 439 -9.55 -40.64 -32.39
C THR A 439 -11.07 -40.78 -32.54
N ALA A 440 -11.68 -41.55 -31.65
CA ALA A 440 -13.14 -41.74 -31.55
C ALA A 440 -13.84 -40.61 -30.76
N GLY A 441 -13.11 -39.93 -29.89
CA GLY A 441 -13.69 -38.86 -29.11
C GLY A 441 -12.81 -38.39 -27.95
N TYR A 442 -13.45 -37.69 -27.03
CA TYR A 442 -12.85 -37.17 -25.77
C TYR A 442 -13.86 -37.32 -24.65
N ASP A 443 -13.38 -37.57 -23.43
CA ASP A 443 -14.18 -37.52 -22.21
C ASP A 443 -13.81 -36.27 -21.42
N VAL A 444 -14.66 -35.87 -20.48
CA VAL A 444 -14.33 -34.97 -19.40
C VAL A 444 -14.17 -35.79 -18.13
N VAL A 445 -13.06 -35.60 -17.44
CA VAL A 445 -12.74 -36.26 -16.17
C VAL A 445 -12.59 -35.21 -15.08
N ASP A 446 -13.35 -35.38 -14.00
CA ASP A 446 -13.19 -34.61 -12.77
C ASP A 446 -11.95 -35.11 -12.03
N ILE A 447 -11.04 -34.21 -11.69
CA ILE A 447 -9.75 -34.55 -11.06
C ILE A 447 -9.92 -35.01 -9.60
N ASP A 448 -10.94 -34.52 -8.92
CA ASP A 448 -11.17 -34.81 -7.50
C ASP A 448 -11.83 -36.19 -7.31
N SER A 449 -12.94 -36.40 -7.97
CA SER A 449 -13.75 -37.62 -7.87
C SER A 449 -13.34 -38.75 -8.82
N GLY A 450 -12.60 -38.42 -9.90
CA GLY A 450 -12.31 -39.34 -10.99
C GLY A 450 -13.52 -39.64 -11.89
N PHE A 451 -14.66 -39.00 -11.66
CA PHE A 451 -15.89 -39.19 -12.44
C PHE A 451 -15.66 -38.79 -13.91
N ARG A 452 -16.12 -39.62 -14.84
CA ARG A 452 -15.90 -39.48 -16.27
C ARG A 452 -17.21 -39.39 -17.03
N VAL A 453 -17.30 -38.42 -17.95
CA VAL A 453 -18.47 -38.23 -18.83
C VAL A 453 -18.02 -38.12 -20.30
N PRO A 454 -18.65 -38.81 -21.25
CA PRO A 454 -18.40 -38.66 -22.68
C PRO A 454 -18.65 -37.19 -23.08
N PHE A 455 -17.62 -36.54 -23.69
CA PHE A 455 -17.71 -35.12 -24.05
C PHE A 455 -17.88 -34.95 -25.57
N LEU A 456 -16.97 -35.48 -26.33
CA LEU A 456 -16.97 -35.41 -27.79
C LEU A 456 -16.97 -36.81 -28.38
N ARG A 457 -17.82 -37.07 -29.37
CA ARG A 457 -17.87 -38.36 -30.10
C ARG A 457 -17.98 -38.13 -31.57
N VAL A 458 -17.31 -39.00 -32.36
CA VAL A 458 -17.53 -39.13 -33.82
C VAL A 458 -18.83 -39.92 -34.00
N ASP A 459 -19.71 -39.44 -34.88
CA ASP A 459 -20.99 -40.09 -35.22
C ASP A 459 -21.93 -40.40 -34.05
N SER A 460 -22.51 -39.40 -33.43
CA SER A 460 -23.77 -39.57 -32.70
C SER A 460 -24.89 -39.02 -33.59
N GLU A 461 -25.93 -39.82 -33.84
CA GLU A 461 -27.15 -39.47 -34.60
C GLU A 461 -28.00 -38.36 -33.90
N SER A 462 -27.45 -37.63 -32.96
CA SER A 462 -28.18 -36.62 -32.22
C SER A 462 -28.09 -35.26 -32.87
N GLU A 463 -29.19 -34.48 -32.80
CA GLU A 463 -29.27 -33.05 -33.17
C GLU A 463 -28.33 -32.13 -32.37
N SER A 464 -27.30 -32.69 -31.75
CA SER A 464 -26.37 -31.96 -30.87
C SER A 464 -25.41 -31.10 -31.69
N LYS A 465 -25.05 -29.97 -31.16
CA LYS A 465 -24.08 -29.01 -31.75
C LYS A 465 -22.77 -29.73 -32.07
N LYS A 466 -22.20 -29.46 -33.27
CA LYS A 466 -20.97 -30.10 -33.78
C LYS A 466 -19.77 -29.16 -33.71
N ILE A 467 -18.61 -29.70 -33.35
CA ILE A 467 -17.30 -29.06 -33.48
C ILE A 467 -16.44 -29.91 -34.41
N GLY A 468 -16.25 -29.42 -35.62
CA GLY A 468 -15.60 -30.22 -36.68
C GLY A 468 -16.39 -31.51 -36.93
N ARG A 469 -15.73 -32.67 -36.74
CA ARG A 469 -16.36 -34.01 -36.93
C ARG A 469 -16.99 -34.57 -35.65
N TYR A 470 -16.95 -33.87 -34.54
CA TYR A 470 -17.43 -34.35 -33.26
C TYR A 470 -18.75 -33.69 -32.84
N SER A 471 -19.67 -34.50 -32.33
CA SER A 471 -20.86 -34.05 -31.65
C SER A 471 -20.55 -33.76 -30.16
N ILE A 472 -21.09 -32.66 -29.63
CA ILE A 472 -20.87 -32.22 -28.22
C ILE A 472 -21.98 -32.82 -27.37
N ASN A 473 -21.61 -33.43 -26.25
CA ASN A 473 -22.56 -33.87 -25.23
C ASN A 473 -22.79 -32.72 -24.22
N PRO A 474 -24.01 -32.13 -24.14
CA PRO A 474 -24.30 -31.03 -23.22
C PRO A 474 -24.14 -31.41 -21.76
N ALA A 475 -24.43 -32.66 -21.39
CA ALA A 475 -24.28 -33.14 -20.01
C ALA A 475 -22.81 -33.12 -19.54
N ALA A 476 -21.86 -33.32 -20.47
CA ALA A 476 -20.43 -33.21 -20.12
C ALA A 476 -20.01 -31.76 -19.86
N ILE A 477 -20.57 -30.78 -20.60
CA ILE A 477 -20.34 -29.36 -20.32
C ILE A 477 -20.86 -28.99 -18.95
N GLU A 478 -22.09 -29.42 -18.59
CA GLU A 478 -22.69 -29.16 -17.29
C GLU A 478 -21.86 -29.80 -16.16
N ALA A 479 -21.45 -31.06 -16.31
CA ALA A 479 -20.59 -31.74 -15.36
C ALA A 479 -19.25 -31.02 -15.16
N GLY A 480 -18.59 -30.60 -16.25
CA GLY A 480 -17.34 -29.84 -16.16
C GLY A 480 -17.49 -28.48 -15.50
N LEU A 481 -18.55 -27.73 -15.81
CA LEU A 481 -18.86 -26.46 -15.15
C LEU A 481 -19.14 -26.63 -13.67
N LYS A 482 -19.80 -27.75 -13.27
CA LYS A 482 -20.02 -28.10 -11.86
C LYS A 482 -18.70 -28.41 -11.16
N SER A 483 -17.83 -29.23 -11.76
CA SER A 483 -16.49 -29.53 -11.22
C SER A 483 -15.64 -28.29 -11.03
N LEU A 484 -15.62 -27.37 -12.03
CA LEU A 484 -14.92 -26.09 -11.92
C LEU A 484 -15.52 -25.17 -10.85
N SER A 485 -16.84 -25.21 -10.64
CA SER A 485 -17.51 -24.47 -9.57
C SER A 485 -17.11 -24.99 -8.19
N VAL A 486 -17.05 -26.32 -8.01
CA VAL A 486 -16.58 -26.96 -6.77
C VAL A 486 -15.11 -26.62 -6.52
N ALA A 487 -14.27 -26.67 -7.55
CA ALA A 487 -12.88 -26.30 -7.45
C ALA A 487 -12.73 -24.83 -7.00
N LEU A 488 -13.50 -23.92 -7.58
CA LEU A 488 -13.47 -22.50 -7.25
C LEU A 488 -13.89 -22.21 -5.80
N ASN A 489 -14.93 -22.89 -5.31
CA ASN A 489 -15.43 -22.71 -3.95
C ASN A 489 -14.52 -23.34 -2.88
N SER A 490 -13.81 -24.41 -3.21
CA SER A 490 -12.91 -25.12 -2.29
C SER A 490 -11.51 -24.53 -2.19
N ASN A 491 -11.16 -23.60 -3.07
CA ASN A 491 -9.90 -22.87 -3.10
C ASN A 491 -8.64 -23.75 -2.95
N PRO A 492 -8.44 -24.76 -3.85
CA PRO A 492 -7.28 -25.64 -3.81
C PRO A 492 -6.00 -24.90 -4.18
N ASP A 493 -4.83 -25.52 -3.97
CA ASP A 493 -3.53 -24.95 -4.39
C ASP A 493 -3.47 -24.75 -5.90
N VAL A 494 -3.99 -25.73 -6.67
CA VAL A 494 -3.93 -25.74 -8.13
C VAL A 494 -5.31 -26.08 -8.72
N ILE A 495 -5.75 -25.31 -9.71
CA ILE A 495 -6.92 -25.64 -10.54
C ILE A 495 -6.45 -25.89 -11.97
N VAL A 496 -6.89 -27.02 -12.52
CA VAL A 496 -6.59 -27.45 -13.90
C VAL A 496 -7.84 -27.31 -14.75
N ALA A 497 -7.70 -26.68 -15.93
CA ALA A 497 -8.74 -26.65 -16.95
C ALA A 497 -8.10 -26.91 -18.34
N VAL A 498 -8.46 -28.03 -18.95
CA VAL A 498 -7.89 -28.50 -20.22
C VAL A 498 -8.84 -28.23 -21.37
N GLU A 499 -8.28 -28.14 -22.60
CA GLU A 499 -8.98 -27.88 -23.87
C GLU A 499 -9.62 -26.47 -23.93
N ILE A 500 -8.96 -25.45 -23.35
CA ILE A 500 -9.35 -24.05 -23.55
C ILE A 500 -8.97 -23.64 -24.98
N GLY A 501 -9.97 -23.21 -25.76
CA GLY A 501 -9.73 -22.92 -27.19
C GLY A 501 -10.92 -22.24 -27.87
N LYS A 502 -11.30 -22.80 -29.04
CA LYS A 502 -12.33 -22.21 -29.91
C LYS A 502 -13.70 -22.02 -29.24
N MET A 503 -14.09 -22.90 -28.31
CA MET A 503 -15.36 -22.79 -27.60
C MET A 503 -15.35 -21.56 -26.66
N GLU A 504 -14.30 -21.39 -25.89
CA GLU A 504 -14.17 -20.27 -24.96
C GLU A 504 -13.97 -18.93 -25.70
N LEU A 505 -13.34 -18.96 -26.84
CA LEU A 505 -13.30 -17.80 -27.75
C LEU A 505 -14.69 -17.46 -28.31
N GLY A 506 -15.57 -18.45 -28.47
CA GLY A 506 -16.99 -18.29 -28.85
C GLY A 506 -17.94 -18.01 -27.69
N ASN A 507 -17.46 -17.79 -26.45
CA ASN A 507 -18.22 -17.66 -25.21
C ASN A 507 -18.99 -18.92 -24.80
N GLU A 508 -18.51 -20.08 -25.15
CA GLU A 508 -19.08 -21.41 -24.89
C GLU A 508 -18.15 -22.25 -24.03
N GLY A 509 -18.47 -23.53 -23.83
CA GLY A 509 -17.64 -24.45 -23.04
C GLY A 509 -17.45 -23.99 -21.60
N TRP A 510 -16.22 -23.84 -21.18
CA TRP A 510 -15.86 -23.45 -19.83
C TRP A 510 -15.89 -21.93 -19.60
N PHE A 511 -16.23 -21.12 -20.61
CA PHE A 511 -16.22 -19.65 -20.58
C PHE A 511 -16.90 -19.07 -19.34
N ALA A 512 -18.09 -19.56 -18.98
CA ALA A 512 -18.87 -19.06 -17.85
C ALA A 512 -18.14 -19.14 -16.50
N LYS A 513 -17.11 -19.98 -16.37
CA LYS A 513 -16.32 -20.14 -15.14
C LYS A 513 -14.91 -19.55 -15.24
N LEU A 514 -14.40 -19.29 -16.43
CA LEU A 514 -13.03 -18.80 -16.62
C LEU A 514 -12.78 -17.46 -15.93
N ASP A 515 -13.71 -16.52 -15.98
CA ASP A 515 -13.58 -15.24 -15.30
C ASP A 515 -13.47 -15.40 -13.77
N GLY A 516 -14.25 -16.32 -13.19
CA GLY A 516 -14.16 -16.68 -11.77
C GLY A 516 -12.81 -17.33 -11.42
N LEU A 517 -12.33 -18.27 -12.25
CA LEU A 517 -11.02 -18.92 -12.08
C LEU A 517 -9.89 -17.89 -12.15
N LEU A 518 -9.95 -17.00 -13.12
CA LEU A 518 -8.96 -15.92 -13.29
C LEU A 518 -8.97 -14.87 -12.16
N LYS A 519 -10.02 -14.75 -11.39
CA LYS A 519 -10.14 -13.90 -10.21
C LYS A 519 -9.81 -14.64 -8.91
N GLY A 520 -9.79 -15.97 -8.93
CA GLY A 520 -9.47 -16.82 -7.78
C GLY A 520 -8.02 -16.68 -7.31
N SER A 521 -7.66 -17.33 -6.21
CA SER A 521 -6.32 -17.30 -5.59
C SER A 521 -5.45 -18.52 -5.93
N SER A 522 -6.02 -19.58 -6.52
CA SER A 522 -5.31 -20.80 -6.91
C SER A 522 -4.35 -20.58 -8.07
N ILE A 523 -3.30 -21.38 -8.15
CA ILE A 523 -2.48 -21.52 -9.35
C ILE A 523 -3.32 -22.17 -10.44
N LEU A 524 -3.30 -21.61 -11.66
CA LEU A 524 -4.06 -22.15 -12.78
C LEU A 524 -3.15 -22.89 -13.76
N VAL A 525 -3.57 -24.04 -14.22
CA VAL A 525 -2.91 -24.80 -15.30
C VAL A 525 -3.91 -25.00 -16.43
N PHE A 526 -3.63 -24.38 -17.56
CA PHE A 526 -4.44 -24.47 -18.77
C PHE A 526 -3.71 -25.25 -19.86
N ALA A 527 -4.43 -26.04 -20.63
CA ALA A 527 -3.92 -26.61 -21.88
C ALA A 527 -4.60 -25.91 -23.06
N VAL A 528 -3.80 -25.26 -23.87
CA VAL A 528 -4.24 -24.44 -25.01
C VAL A 528 -3.45 -24.83 -26.26
N ARG A 529 -4.09 -24.82 -27.42
CA ARG A 529 -3.37 -25.00 -28.69
C ARG A 529 -2.56 -23.76 -29.01
N ASP A 530 -1.39 -23.93 -29.63
CA ASP A 530 -0.47 -22.86 -30.00
C ASP A 530 -1.16 -21.73 -30.77
N SER A 531 -2.04 -22.11 -31.73
CA SER A 531 -2.79 -21.15 -32.54
C SER A 531 -3.77 -20.27 -31.78
N PHE A 532 -4.15 -20.62 -30.56
CA PHE A 532 -5.15 -19.88 -29.75
C PHE A 532 -4.55 -19.19 -28.54
N VAL A 533 -3.27 -19.39 -28.23
CA VAL A 533 -2.65 -18.84 -27.00
C VAL A 533 -2.78 -17.33 -26.96
N GLU A 534 -2.40 -16.64 -28.02
CA GLU A 534 -2.40 -15.18 -28.08
C GLU A 534 -3.83 -14.60 -27.98
N GLU A 535 -4.78 -15.20 -28.69
CA GLU A 535 -6.18 -14.76 -28.66
C GLU A 535 -6.81 -14.96 -27.28
N ILE A 536 -6.55 -16.10 -26.62
CA ILE A 536 -7.06 -16.40 -25.28
C ILE A 536 -6.44 -15.45 -24.23
N VAL A 537 -5.13 -15.24 -24.27
CA VAL A 537 -4.45 -14.32 -23.37
C VAL A 537 -5.00 -12.91 -23.50
N ASN A 538 -5.24 -12.44 -24.72
CA ASN A 538 -5.79 -11.12 -24.99
C ASN A 538 -7.27 -11.02 -24.57
N LYS A 539 -8.10 -12.01 -24.93
CA LYS A 539 -9.54 -12.03 -24.61
C LYS A 539 -9.80 -11.99 -23.10
N PHE A 540 -9.03 -12.77 -22.33
CA PHE A 540 -9.19 -12.89 -20.89
C PHE A 540 -8.25 -11.96 -20.10
N GLU A 541 -7.54 -11.04 -20.76
CA GLU A 541 -6.62 -10.06 -20.13
C GLU A 541 -5.65 -10.69 -19.10
N MET A 542 -5.10 -11.87 -19.43
CA MET A 542 -4.21 -12.61 -18.53
C MET A 542 -2.91 -11.84 -18.28
N LYS A 543 -2.58 -11.55 -17.03
CA LYS A 543 -1.46 -10.65 -16.69
C LYS A 543 -0.21 -11.35 -16.15
N ASP A 544 -0.37 -12.46 -15.44
CA ASP A 544 0.72 -13.22 -14.83
C ASP A 544 0.64 -14.68 -15.32
N TYR A 545 1.26 -14.95 -16.46
CA TYR A 545 1.23 -16.27 -17.08
C TYR A 545 2.60 -16.67 -17.64
N SER A 546 2.80 -17.97 -17.79
CA SER A 546 3.93 -18.58 -18.49
C SER A 546 3.44 -19.57 -19.52
N VAL A 547 3.95 -19.47 -20.75
CA VAL A 547 3.64 -20.43 -21.83
C VAL A 547 4.73 -21.48 -21.83
N MET A 548 4.32 -22.76 -21.73
CA MET A 548 5.18 -23.93 -21.61
C MET A 548 4.91 -24.88 -22.78
N PRO A 549 5.79 -24.94 -23.80
CA PRO A 549 5.63 -25.90 -24.89
C PRO A 549 5.76 -27.33 -24.37
N VAL A 550 5.00 -28.27 -24.96
CA VAL A 550 5.07 -29.69 -24.61
C VAL A 550 6.49 -30.22 -24.85
N SER A 551 7.04 -30.88 -23.84
CA SER A 551 8.30 -31.63 -23.90
C SER A 551 8.18 -32.91 -23.07
N GLU A 552 9.12 -33.85 -23.25
CA GLU A 552 9.04 -35.19 -22.64
C GLU A 552 8.94 -35.14 -21.12
N HIS A 553 9.64 -34.21 -20.46
CA HIS A 553 9.71 -34.07 -19.00
C HIS A 553 9.02 -32.81 -18.46
N LEU A 554 8.18 -32.16 -19.25
CA LEU A 554 7.50 -30.92 -18.86
C LEU A 554 6.74 -31.04 -17.52
N TYR A 555 6.08 -32.16 -17.29
CA TYR A 555 5.30 -32.37 -16.06
C TYR A 555 6.16 -32.32 -14.80
N LEU A 556 7.41 -32.84 -14.83
CA LEU A 556 8.35 -32.77 -13.68
C LEU A 556 8.84 -31.36 -13.44
N GLU A 557 9.22 -30.66 -14.51
CA GLU A 557 9.67 -29.27 -14.44
C GLU A 557 8.55 -28.38 -13.86
N LEU A 558 7.36 -28.53 -14.40
CA LEU A 558 6.19 -27.74 -13.99
C LEU A 558 5.75 -28.07 -12.56
N ALA A 559 5.76 -29.36 -12.17
CA ALA A 559 5.48 -29.78 -10.80
C ALA A 559 6.46 -29.17 -9.80
N ARG A 560 7.75 -29.15 -10.15
CA ARG A 560 8.78 -28.51 -9.33
C ARG A 560 8.54 -27.01 -9.20
N MET A 561 8.29 -26.31 -10.31
CA MET A 561 8.00 -24.87 -10.32
C MET A 561 6.77 -24.53 -9.44
N ILE A 562 5.71 -25.34 -9.54
CA ILE A 562 4.47 -25.17 -8.75
C ILE A 562 4.76 -25.43 -7.27
N LYS A 563 5.41 -26.56 -6.93
CA LYS A 563 5.78 -26.91 -5.54
C LYS A 563 6.68 -25.82 -4.92
N ASP A 564 7.70 -25.34 -5.64
CA ASP A 564 8.59 -24.25 -5.19
C ASP A 564 7.82 -22.93 -4.99
N ARG A 565 6.83 -22.66 -5.85
CA ARG A 565 6.00 -21.47 -5.73
C ARG A 565 5.10 -21.55 -4.50
N ILE A 566 4.43 -22.67 -4.27
CA ILE A 566 3.61 -22.92 -3.08
C ILE A 566 4.48 -22.83 -1.82
N ALA A 567 5.61 -23.54 -1.77
CA ALA A 567 6.52 -23.53 -0.62
C ALA A 567 7.08 -22.14 -0.29
N SER A 568 7.26 -21.27 -1.30
CA SER A 568 7.78 -19.93 -1.09
C SER A 568 6.82 -19.00 -0.35
N TYR A 569 5.54 -19.35 -0.25
CA TYR A 569 4.49 -18.56 0.38
C TYR A 569 3.80 -19.27 1.55
N GLN A 570 4.06 -20.58 1.75
CA GLN A 570 3.65 -21.28 2.98
C GLN A 570 4.55 -20.85 4.16
N PRO A 571 4.03 -20.74 5.40
CA PRO A 571 4.87 -20.53 6.57
C PRO A 571 5.81 -21.74 6.73
N ALA A 572 7.08 -21.50 7.01
CA ALA A 572 7.94 -22.56 7.53
C ALA A 572 7.30 -23.11 8.80
N GLN A 573 7.00 -24.42 8.82
CA GLN A 573 6.46 -25.11 9.98
C GLN A 573 7.39 -25.01 11.17
#